data_c0bd5f89374c5e6c212e3d4a98460066
#
_entry.id   c0bd5f89374c5e6c212e3d4a98460066
#
_cell.length_a   1.000
_cell.length_b   1.000
_cell.length_c   1.000
_cell.angle_alpha   90.00
_cell.angle_beta   90.00
_cell.angle_gamma   90.00
#
_symmetry.space_group_name_H-M   'P 1'
#
loop_
_entity.id
_entity.type
_entity.pdbx_description
1 polymer ?
#
loop_
_entity_poly.entity_id
_entity_poly.type
_entity_poly.pdbx_seq_one_letter_code
_entity_poly.pdbx_strand_id
1 'polypeptide(L)'
;MKHIFLSFLALIFMSGCAVTAEEISHNVIKKDGNIEIRQYDETVIAKVTVEATRREATSKAFRSLFKFISGDNVAKQEISMTAPVSQQPVSQKIPMTTPVAQESAGEGQWQIAFYMPNDMEFDITPKPTNDNVTIERIPAQKMAAIRFSNRSTDDNIAKHEQELLQYMTDNNIDYIPEPTYAFYNPPWTPWFMRRNEVLFKIVE
;
A
#
# COMPACT_ATOMS: atom_id res chain seq x y z
N MET A 1 -35.44 49.78 28.28
CA MET A 1 -34.43 49.62 27.22
C MET A 1 -33.72 48.32 27.47
N LYS A 2 -34.08 47.29 26.67
CA LYS A 2 -33.51 45.93 26.79
C LYS A 2 -32.40 45.76 25.72
N HIS A 3 -31.17 45.60 26.16
CA HIS A 3 -30.03 45.33 25.26
C HIS A 3 -30.01 43.84 24.95
N ILE A 4 -30.26 43.51 23.67
CA ILE A 4 -30.11 42.16 23.11
C ILE A 4 -28.66 42.01 22.69
N PHE A 5 -27.89 41.18 23.42
CA PHE A 5 -26.55 40.75 23.01
C PHE A 5 -26.70 39.61 22.00
N LEU A 6 -26.39 39.91 20.76
CA LEU A 6 -26.29 38.91 19.66
C LEU A 6 -24.91 38.31 19.67
N SER A 7 -24.75 37.09 20.20
CA SER A 7 -23.51 36.35 20.16
C SER A 7 -23.35 35.73 18.78
N PHE A 8 -22.42 36.27 17.99
CA PHE A 8 -22.00 35.71 16.71
C PHE A 8 -21.02 34.57 16.99
N LEU A 9 -21.50 33.32 16.92
CA LEU A 9 -20.66 32.13 16.98
C LEU A 9 -20.01 31.93 15.62
N ALA A 10 -18.76 32.38 15.44
CA ALA A 10 -17.98 32.14 14.24
C ALA A 10 -17.56 30.66 14.19
N LEU A 11 -18.21 29.86 13.36
CA LEU A 11 -17.73 28.53 12.97
C LEU A 11 -16.50 28.70 12.10
N ILE A 12 -15.32 28.49 12.68
CA ILE A 12 -14.07 28.37 11.95
C ILE A 12 -14.08 26.98 11.30
N PHE A 13 -14.44 26.91 10.04
CA PHE A 13 -14.17 25.74 9.19
C PHE A 13 -12.64 25.65 8.99
N MET A 14 -11.97 24.87 9.81
CA MET A 14 -10.62 24.41 9.51
C MET A 14 -10.72 23.41 8.37
N SER A 15 -10.58 23.88 7.13
CA SER A 15 -10.27 23.04 5.97
C SER A 15 -8.86 22.48 6.17
N GLY A 16 -8.77 21.42 6.95
CA GLY A 16 -7.57 20.58 6.98
C GLY A 16 -7.47 19.92 5.62
N CYS A 17 -6.51 20.32 4.78
CA CYS A 17 -6.04 19.50 3.67
C CYS A 17 -5.55 18.18 4.27
N ALA A 18 -6.42 17.17 4.34
CA ALA A 18 -5.99 15.81 4.54
C ALA A 18 -5.15 15.45 3.30
N VAL A 19 -3.84 15.37 3.46
CA VAL A 19 -2.98 14.75 2.44
C VAL A 19 -3.39 13.29 2.40
N THR A 20 -4.29 12.96 1.49
CA THR A 20 -4.65 11.57 1.20
C THR A 20 -3.46 10.97 0.47
N ALA A 21 -2.89 9.90 1.03
CA ALA A 21 -1.86 9.13 0.34
C ALA A 21 -2.44 8.63 -0.99
N GLU A 22 -1.63 8.68 -2.05
CA GLU A 22 -1.99 8.17 -3.35
C GLU A 22 -2.34 6.68 -3.26
N GLU A 23 -3.32 6.23 -4.02
CA GLU A 23 -3.69 4.81 -4.13
C GLU A 23 -3.16 4.24 -5.45
N ILE A 24 -2.72 2.98 -5.44
CA ILE A 24 -2.28 2.29 -6.66
C ILE A 24 -3.42 2.26 -7.69
N SER A 25 -3.06 2.58 -8.94
CA SER A 25 -4.02 2.65 -10.04
C SER A 25 -4.58 1.28 -10.41
N HIS A 26 -5.88 1.19 -10.59
CA HIS A 26 -6.56 0.00 -11.10
C HIS A 26 -7.89 0.33 -11.76
N ASN A 27 -8.32 -0.53 -12.66
CA ASN A 27 -9.64 -0.48 -13.28
C ASN A 27 -10.53 -1.58 -12.68
N VAL A 28 -11.74 -1.24 -12.25
CA VAL A 28 -12.74 -2.20 -11.79
C VAL A 28 -13.44 -2.83 -13.00
N ILE A 29 -13.22 -4.14 -13.21
CA ILE A 29 -13.84 -4.91 -14.31
C ILE A 29 -15.25 -5.36 -13.92
N LYS A 30 -15.41 -5.87 -12.69
CA LYS A 30 -16.68 -6.36 -12.14
C LYS A 30 -16.76 -6.00 -10.67
N LYS A 31 -17.96 -5.66 -10.22
CA LYS A 31 -18.24 -5.37 -8.80
C LYS A 31 -19.48 -6.11 -8.35
N ASP A 32 -19.36 -6.76 -7.18
CA ASP A 32 -20.44 -7.48 -6.52
C ASP A 32 -20.35 -7.21 -5.01
N GLY A 33 -21.19 -6.31 -4.52
CA GLY A 33 -21.15 -5.85 -3.14
C GLY A 33 -19.80 -5.26 -2.73
N ASN A 34 -19.10 -5.96 -1.83
CA ASN A 34 -17.76 -5.62 -1.34
C ASN A 34 -16.63 -6.36 -2.07
N ILE A 35 -16.96 -7.18 -3.09
CA ILE A 35 -16.01 -7.91 -3.92
C ILE A 35 -15.87 -7.20 -5.27
N GLU A 36 -14.64 -7.08 -5.74
CA GLU A 36 -14.29 -6.49 -7.03
C GLU A 36 -13.27 -7.35 -7.77
N ILE A 37 -13.47 -7.48 -9.09
CA ILE A 37 -12.44 -7.96 -10.01
C ILE A 37 -11.78 -6.73 -10.59
N ARG A 38 -10.47 -6.60 -10.39
CA ARG A 38 -9.69 -5.42 -10.75
C ARG A 38 -8.57 -5.77 -11.70
N GLN A 39 -8.31 -4.88 -12.65
CA GLN A 39 -7.09 -4.87 -13.46
C GLN A 39 -6.15 -3.80 -12.88
N TYR A 40 -5.00 -4.23 -12.38
CA TYR A 40 -3.91 -3.36 -11.97
C TYR A 40 -2.93 -3.18 -13.14
N ASP A 41 -2.42 -1.96 -13.28
CA ASP A 41 -1.33 -1.66 -14.19
C ASP A 41 0.01 -2.16 -13.62
N GLU A 42 1.06 -2.16 -14.45
CA GLU A 42 2.40 -2.40 -13.95
C GLU A 42 2.75 -1.38 -12.87
N THR A 43 3.36 -1.84 -11.78
CA THR A 43 3.73 -0.98 -10.67
C THR A 43 5.08 -1.37 -10.08
N VAL A 44 5.69 -0.47 -9.33
CA VAL A 44 6.95 -0.72 -8.62
C VAL A 44 6.67 -0.81 -7.13
N ILE A 45 7.30 -1.78 -6.47
CA ILE A 45 7.25 -1.93 -5.02
C ILE A 45 8.64 -1.85 -4.40
N ALA A 46 8.71 -1.31 -3.18
CA ALA A 46 9.82 -1.52 -2.26
C ALA A 46 9.37 -2.54 -1.22
N LYS A 47 10.13 -3.63 -1.05
CA LYS A 47 9.75 -4.74 -0.17
C LYS A 47 10.85 -5.13 0.81
N VAL A 48 10.44 -5.66 1.95
CA VAL A 48 11.29 -6.25 2.98
C VAL A 48 10.69 -7.58 3.40
N THR A 49 11.52 -8.63 3.45
CA THR A 49 11.12 -9.93 4.01
C THR A 49 11.61 -10.03 5.46
N VAL A 50 10.75 -10.44 6.36
CA VAL A 50 11.04 -10.58 7.79
C VAL A 50 10.56 -11.93 8.32
N GLU A 51 11.33 -12.49 9.25
CA GLU A 51 10.92 -13.65 10.04
C GLU A 51 10.10 -13.18 11.25
N ALA A 52 8.80 -13.46 11.24
CA ALA A 52 7.85 -12.96 12.23
C ALA A 52 6.50 -13.68 12.16
N THR A 53 5.64 -13.41 13.12
CA THR A 53 4.20 -13.65 12.94
C THR A 53 3.62 -12.62 11.97
N ARG A 54 2.51 -12.92 11.30
CA ARG A 54 1.83 -11.99 10.39
C ARG A 54 1.62 -10.59 11.02
N ARG A 55 1.22 -10.56 12.28
CA ARG A 55 0.93 -9.29 13.00
C ARG A 55 2.19 -8.46 13.27
N GLU A 56 3.32 -9.10 13.57
CA GLU A 56 4.57 -8.41 13.89
C GLU A 56 5.33 -7.97 12.64
N ALA A 57 5.13 -8.68 11.52
CA ALA A 57 5.86 -8.47 10.29
C ALA A 57 5.78 -7.04 9.80
N THR A 58 4.57 -6.46 9.76
CA THR A 58 4.38 -5.06 9.36
C THR A 58 5.20 -4.10 10.21
N SER A 59 5.19 -4.25 11.54
CA SER A 59 5.95 -3.36 12.44
C SER A 59 7.46 -3.52 12.30
N LYS A 60 7.94 -4.74 12.05
CA LYS A 60 9.38 -5.02 11.84
C LYS A 60 9.89 -4.42 10.53
N ALA A 61 9.15 -4.59 9.43
CA ALA A 61 9.55 -4.13 8.11
C ALA A 61 9.31 -2.63 7.89
N PHE A 62 8.24 -2.08 8.48
CA PHE A 62 7.79 -0.70 8.25
C PHE A 62 8.91 0.33 8.41
N ARG A 63 9.74 0.20 9.44
CA ARG A 63 10.82 1.16 9.71
C ARG A 63 11.82 1.25 8.55
N SER A 64 12.21 0.14 7.97
CA SER A 64 13.16 0.09 6.85
C SER A 64 12.54 0.69 5.59
N LEU A 65 11.30 0.33 5.29
CA LEU A 65 10.54 0.89 4.15
C LEU A 65 10.29 2.38 4.32
N PHE A 66 9.89 2.82 5.53
CA PHE A 66 9.66 4.23 5.81
C PHE A 66 10.93 5.07 5.70
N LYS A 67 12.08 4.58 6.19
CA LYS A 67 13.38 5.24 6.01
C LYS A 67 13.72 5.38 4.53
N PHE A 68 13.53 4.33 3.74
CA PHE A 68 13.77 4.34 2.31
C PHE A 68 12.98 5.46 1.60
N ILE A 69 11.66 5.55 1.79
CA ILE A 69 10.84 6.61 1.17
C ILE A 69 11.11 7.99 1.76
N SER A 70 11.64 8.07 2.97
CA SER A 70 11.99 9.33 3.66
C SER A 70 13.34 9.91 3.23
N GLY A 71 14.08 9.21 2.35
CA GLY A 71 15.35 9.69 1.80
C GLY A 71 16.58 8.85 2.14
N ASP A 72 16.42 7.71 2.85
CA ASP A 72 17.50 6.74 3.05
C ASP A 72 17.71 5.91 1.76
N ASN A 73 18.06 6.62 0.68
CA ASN A 73 18.20 6.09 -0.65
C ASN A 73 19.19 6.93 -1.48
N VAL A 74 19.55 6.41 -2.65
CA VAL A 74 20.39 7.10 -3.65
C VAL A 74 19.56 7.26 -4.91
N ALA A 75 19.29 8.53 -5.30
CA ALA A 75 18.56 8.85 -6.52
C ALA A 75 19.35 8.36 -7.75
N LYS A 76 18.65 7.77 -8.71
CA LYS A 76 19.22 7.45 -10.02
C LYS A 76 19.29 8.76 -10.84
N GLN A 77 20.48 9.28 -11.07
CA GLN A 77 20.70 10.41 -11.97
C GLN A 77 21.28 9.91 -13.30
N GLU A 78 20.68 10.29 -14.41
CA GLU A 78 21.36 10.22 -15.72
C GLU A 78 22.51 11.24 -15.72
N ILE A 79 23.74 10.74 -15.84
CA ILE A 79 24.92 11.60 -15.92
C ILE A 79 25.20 11.85 -17.40
N SER A 80 24.81 13.02 -17.87
CA SER A 80 25.32 13.56 -19.10
C SER A 80 26.84 13.85 -18.91
N MET A 81 27.69 13.17 -19.67
CA MET A 81 29.15 13.25 -19.54
C MET A 81 29.67 14.64 -19.94
N THR A 82 29.81 15.53 -18.95
CA THR A 82 30.64 16.73 -19.06
C THR A 82 31.56 16.82 -17.84
N ALA A 83 32.85 16.91 -18.04
CA ALA A 83 33.86 16.99 -16.97
C ALA A 83 33.88 18.40 -16.32
N PRO A 84 34.20 18.53 -14.99
CA PRO A 84 34.57 17.47 -14.04
C PRO A 84 33.38 16.86 -13.29
N VAL A 85 33.43 15.55 -13.07
CA VAL A 85 32.39 14.80 -12.38
C VAL A 85 32.55 14.96 -10.87
N SER A 86 31.68 15.74 -10.24
CA SER A 86 31.48 15.72 -8.79
C SER A 86 30.24 14.86 -8.50
N GLN A 87 30.43 13.61 -8.12
CA GLN A 87 29.34 12.74 -7.67
C GLN A 87 29.10 12.91 -6.16
N GLN A 88 28.01 13.56 -5.82
CA GLN A 88 27.44 13.45 -4.47
C GLN A 88 26.19 12.58 -4.54
N PRO A 89 26.01 11.60 -3.62
CA PRO A 89 24.77 10.83 -3.54
C PRO A 89 23.62 11.81 -3.23
N VAL A 90 22.65 11.88 -4.13
CA VAL A 90 21.44 12.69 -3.91
C VAL A 90 20.38 11.77 -3.34
N SER A 91 19.87 12.09 -2.15
CA SER A 91 18.75 11.40 -1.54
C SER A 91 17.45 12.02 -2.04
N GLN A 92 16.40 11.21 -2.21
CA GLN A 92 15.10 11.63 -2.68
C GLN A 92 14.00 11.20 -1.71
N LYS A 93 13.10 12.14 -1.35
CA LYS A 93 11.87 11.79 -0.64
C LYS A 93 10.84 11.27 -1.64
N ILE A 94 10.25 10.13 -1.31
CA ILE A 94 9.21 9.49 -2.09
C ILE A 94 7.88 9.65 -1.34
N PRO A 95 6.80 10.17 -1.96
CA PRO A 95 5.49 10.21 -1.34
C PRO A 95 5.03 8.83 -0.92
N MET A 96 4.38 8.74 0.25
CA MET A 96 3.81 7.48 0.71
C MET A 96 2.55 7.17 -0.10
N THR A 97 2.47 5.96 -0.63
CA THR A 97 1.28 5.46 -1.32
C THR A 97 0.55 4.42 -0.48
N THR A 98 -0.68 4.12 -0.83
CA THR A 98 -1.50 3.08 -0.22
C THR A 98 -1.90 2.04 -1.27
N PRO A 99 -2.09 0.81 -0.89
CA PRO A 99 -1.98 0.22 0.45
C PRO A 99 -0.55 -0.17 0.85
N VAL A 100 -0.37 -0.57 2.12
CA VAL A 100 0.74 -1.42 2.54
C VAL A 100 0.34 -2.86 2.28
N ALA A 101 1.07 -3.57 1.43
CA ALA A 101 0.82 -4.97 1.13
C ALA A 101 1.60 -5.90 2.07
N GLN A 102 1.01 -7.06 2.37
CA GLN A 102 1.60 -8.12 3.16
C GLN A 102 1.28 -9.46 2.52
N GLU A 103 2.31 -10.28 2.29
CA GLU A 103 2.21 -11.61 1.70
C GLU A 103 3.04 -12.61 2.49
N SER A 104 2.66 -13.90 2.46
CA SER A 104 3.50 -14.97 2.98
C SER A 104 4.71 -15.18 2.06
N ALA A 105 5.90 -15.32 2.64
CA ALA A 105 7.14 -15.59 1.90
C ALA A 105 7.73 -16.98 2.26
N GLY A 106 6.90 -17.85 2.82
CA GLY A 106 7.27 -19.17 3.33
C GLY A 106 6.93 -19.32 4.80
N GLU A 107 7.26 -20.45 5.39
CA GLU A 107 6.95 -20.76 6.78
C GLU A 107 7.60 -19.72 7.73
N GLY A 108 6.77 -19.01 8.50
CA GLY A 108 7.22 -17.98 9.43
C GLY A 108 7.82 -16.72 8.80
N GLN A 109 7.80 -16.59 7.47
CA GLN A 109 8.33 -15.46 6.76
C GLN A 109 7.21 -14.63 6.11
N TRP A 110 7.35 -13.30 6.19
CA TRP A 110 6.40 -12.36 5.63
C TRP A 110 7.10 -11.28 4.83
N GLN A 111 6.61 -11.02 3.64
CA GLN A 111 7.01 -9.91 2.79
C GLN A 111 6.06 -8.74 3.03
N ILE A 112 6.62 -7.57 3.34
CA ILE A 112 5.88 -6.32 3.46
C ILE A 112 6.34 -5.41 2.34
N ALA A 113 5.41 -4.81 1.63
CA ALA A 113 5.70 -3.95 0.50
C ALA A 113 4.99 -2.60 0.60
N PHE A 114 5.70 -1.55 0.18
CA PHE A 114 5.16 -0.24 -0.14
C PHE A 114 5.13 -0.10 -1.66
N TYR A 115 4.01 0.34 -2.19
CA TYR A 115 3.91 0.70 -3.59
C TYR A 115 4.55 2.06 -3.83
N MET A 116 5.25 2.19 -4.94
CA MET A 116 5.77 3.50 -5.37
C MET A 116 4.64 4.32 -5.99
N PRO A 117 4.78 5.67 -6.07
CA PRO A 117 3.85 6.52 -6.82
C PRO A 117 3.58 6.00 -8.23
N ASN A 118 2.36 6.19 -8.74
CA ASN A 118 1.95 5.64 -10.04
C ASN A 118 2.78 6.19 -11.22
N ASP A 119 3.42 7.35 -11.06
CA ASP A 119 4.32 7.97 -12.04
C ASP A 119 5.80 7.57 -11.88
N MET A 120 6.12 6.72 -10.88
CA MET A 120 7.49 6.30 -10.60
C MET A 120 7.80 4.96 -11.26
N GLU A 121 8.47 5.02 -12.40
CA GLU A 121 8.96 3.84 -13.11
C GLU A 121 10.14 3.18 -12.38
N PHE A 122 10.35 1.89 -12.63
CA PHE A 122 11.42 1.09 -12.03
C PHE A 122 12.82 1.67 -12.28
N ASP A 123 13.05 2.19 -13.49
CA ASP A 123 14.38 2.66 -13.89
C ASP A 123 14.78 3.98 -13.22
N ILE A 124 13.80 4.78 -12.80
CA ILE A 124 14.04 6.05 -12.08
C ILE A 124 13.87 5.90 -10.56
N THR A 125 13.34 4.77 -10.07
CA THR A 125 13.19 4.53 -8.62
C THR A 125 14.55 4.56 -7.93
N PRO A 126 14.73 5.35 -6.86
CA PRO A 126 15.97 5.43 -6.12
C PRO A 126 16.43 4.06 -5.61
N LYS A 127 17.75 3.87 -5.48
CA LYS A 127 18.29 2.63 -4.88
C LYS A 127 18.25 2.75 -3.35
N PRO A 128 17.75 1.70 -2.64
CA PRO A 128 17.87 1.66 -1.19
C PRO A 128 19.33 1.68 -0.73
N THR A 129 19.62 2.36 0.39
CA THR A 129 20.91 2.24 1.08
C THR A 129 20.93 1.07 2.06
N ASN A 130 19.75 0.53 2.41
CA ASN A 130 19.58 -0.64 3.27
C ASN A 130 19.42 -1.89 2.40
N ASP A 131 20.36 -2.84 2.51
CA ASP A 131 20.38 -4.09 1.73
C ASP A 131 19.15 -4.99 1.96
N ASN A 132 18.42 -4.79 3.06
CA ASN A 132 17.18 -5.53 3.33
C ASN A 132 15.98 -5.01 2.53
N VAL A 133 16.08 -3.84 1.90
CA VAL A 133 15.02 -3.27 1.06
C VAL A 133 15.31 -3.61 -0.40
N THR A 134 14.39 -4.29 -1.04
CA THR A 134 14.49 -4.64 -2.46
C THR A 134 13.43 -3.91 -3.27
N ILE A 135 13.82 -3.38 -4.43
CA ILE A 135 12.89 -2.79 -5.40
C ILE A 135 12.53 -3.83 -6.44
N GLU A 136 11.25 -3.98 -6.72
CA GLU A 136 10.73 -4.94 -7.68
C GLU A 136 9.65 -4.33 -8.57
N ARG A 137 9.65 -4.75 -9.83
CA ARG A 137 8.60 -4.45 -10.80
C ARG A 137 7.54 -5.54 -10.75
N ILE A 138 6.30 -5.15 -10.49
CA ILE A 138 5.14 -6.04 -10.53
C ILE A 138 4.43 -5.82 -11.86
N PRO A 139 4.34 -6.82 -12.72
CA PRO A 139 3.66 -6.68 -13.99
C PRO A 139 2.16 -6.42 -13.81
N ALA A 140 1.53 -5.86 -14.83
CA ALA A 140 0.09 -5.72 -14.87
C ALA A 140 -0.59 -7.06 -14.57
N GLN A 141 -1.60 -7.06 -13.71
CA GLN A 141 -2.24 -8.29 -13.26
C GLN A 141 -3.70 -8.09 -12.88
N LYS A 142 -4.48 -9.16 -13.05
CA LYS A 142 -5.88 -9.18 -12.63
C LYS A 142 -6.00 -9.77 -11.23
N MET A 143 -6.78 -9.13 -10.37
CA MET A 143 -6.97 -9.56 -8.99
C MET A 143 -8.44 -9.58 -8.62
N ALA A 144 -8.83 -10.58 -7.84
CA ALA A 144 -10.08 -10.55 -7.07
C ALA A 144 -9.79 -9.92 -5.71
N ALA A 145 -10.60 -8.97 -5.28
CA ALA A 145 -10.42 -8.23 -4.04
C ALA A 145 -11.72 -8.20 -3.23
N ILE A 146 -11.64 -8.44 -1.92
CA ILE A 146 -12.73 -8.20 -0.98
C ILE A 146 -12.36 -7.10 0.00
N ARG A 147 -13.21 -6.09 0.11
CA ARG A 147 -13.04 -4.95 1.04
C ARG A 147 -13.83 -5.16 2.32
N PHE A 148 -13.20 -4.91 3.47
CA PHE A 148 -13.84 -4.99 4.77
C PHE A 148 -13.32 -3.94 5.75
N SER A 149 -14.13 -3.68 6.80
CA SER A 149 -13.78 -2.78 7.90
C SER A 149 -13.34 -3.56 9.13
N ASN A 150 -13.15 -2.86 10.23
CA ASN A 150 -12.72 -3.38 11.52
C ASN A 150 -11.21 -3.60 11.66
N ARG A 151 -10.84 -4.26 12.78
CA ARG A 151 -9.44 -4.59 13.08
C ARG A 151 -9.00 -5.73 12.16
N SER A 152 -7.76 -5.68 11.71
CA SER A 152 -7.10 -6.72 10.92
C SER A 152 -6.63 -7.89 11.80
N THR A 153 -7.54 -8.45 12.62
CA THR A 153 -7.28 -9.68 13.37
C THR A 153 -7.25 -10.88 12.44
N ASP A 154 -6.58 -11.95 12.86
CA ASP A 154 -6.49 -13.16 12.03
C ASP A 154 -7.88 -13.73 11.72
N ASP A 155 -8.79 -13.75 12.70
CA ASP A 155 -10.18 -14.22 12.49
C ASP A 155 -10.94 -13.35 11.50
N ASN A 156 -10.80 -12.01 11.58
CA ASN A 156 -11.51 -11.10 10.68
C ASN A 156 -10.98 -11.20 9.24
N ILE A 157 -9.68 -11.38 9.10
CA ILE A 157 -9.04 -11.61 7.79
C ILE A 157 -9.49 -12.97 7.23
N ALA A 158 -9.35 -14.05 8.02
CA ALA A 158 -9.72 -15.41 7.58
C ALA A 158 -11.18 -15.51 7.15
N LYS A 159 -12.09 -14.84 7.87
CA LYS A 159 -13.51 -14.77 7.49
C LYS A 159 -13.69 -14.21 6.07
N HIS A 160 -13.08 -13.07 5.76
CA HIS A 160 -13.26 -12.42 4.45
C HIS A 160 -12.45 -13.13 3.35
N GLU A 161 -11.34 -13.74 3.71
CA GLU A 161 -10.59 -14.61 2.81
C GLU A 161 -11.46 -15.79 2.34
N GLN A 162 -12.12 -16.47 3.27
CA GLN A 162 -13.04 -17.56 2.93
C GLN A 162 -14.24 -17.09 2.09
N GLU A 163 -14.79 -15.90 2.39
CA GLU A 163 -15.87 -15.29 1.60
C GLU A 163 -15.43 -15.04 0.15
N LEU A 164 -14.21 -14.52 -0.04
CA LEU A 164 -13.65 -14.28 -1.37
C LEU A 164 -13.35 -15.60 -2.12
N LEU A 165 -12.79 -16.60 -1.42
CA LEU A 165 -12.52 -17.92 -1.98
C LEU A 165 -13.82 -18.60 -2.44
N GLN A 166 -14.89 -18.53 -1.64
CA GLN A 166 -16.20 -19.07 -2.01
C GLN A 166 -16.74 -18.36 -3.26
N TYR A 167 -16.67 -17.02 -3.31
CA TYR A 167 -17.10 -16.26 -4.48
C TYR A 167 -16.33 -16.66 -5.75
N MET A 168 -15.01 -16.83 -5.67
CA MET A 168 -14.21 -17.24 -6.81
C MET A 168 -14.58 -18.65 -7.28
N THR A 169 -14.80 -19.58 -6.35
CA THR A 169 -15.26 -20.96 -6.66
C THR A 169 -16.61 -20.94 -7.35
N ASP A 170 -17.58 -20.20 -6.82
CA ASP A 170 -18.94 -20.13 -7.38
C ASP A 170 -18.98 -19.47 -8.77
N ASN A 171 -18.00 -18.62 -9.08
CA ASN A 171 -17.88 -17.96 -10.38
C ASN A 171 -16.86 -18.62 -11.33
N ASN A 172 -16.29 -19.80 -10.97
CA ASN A 172 -15.26 -20.51 -11.74
C ASN A 172 -14.06 -19.62 -12.11
N ILE A 173 -13.55 -18.87 -11.13
CA ILE A 173 -12.37 -18.01 -11.28
C ILE A 173 -11.16 -18.76 -10.75
N ASP A 174 -10.20 -19.08 -11.62
CA ASP A 174 -8.92 -19.69 -11.25
C ASP A 174 -8.00 -18.62 -10.64
N TYR A 175 -7.28 -18.98 -9.58
CA TYR A 175 -6.45 -18.03 -8.82
C TYR A 175 -5.18 -18.66 -8.28
N ILE A 176 -4.19 -17.84 -7.96
CA ILE A 176 -2.99 -18.23 -7.22
C ILE A 176 -3.33 -18.27 -5.72
N PRO A 177 -3.05 -19.37 -5.00
CA PRO A 177 -3.57 -19.59 -3.64
C PRO A 177 -2.93 -18.71 -2.55
N GLU A 178 -1.89 -17.95 -2.86
CA GLU A 178 -1.24 -17.03 -1.94
C GLU A 178 -1.98 -15.68 -1.91
N PRO A 179 -2.64 -15.32 -0.78
CA PRO A 179 -3.33 -14.04 -0.65
C PRO A 179 -2.37 -12.88 -0.39
N THR A 180 -2.72 -11.72 -0.93
CA THR A 180 -2.16 -10.42 -0.54
C THR A 180 -3.12 -9.74 0.43
N TYR A 181 -2.63 -9.31 1.59
CA TYR A 181 -3.38 -8.50 2.55
C TYR A 181 -3.01 -7.04 2.40
N ALA A 182 -3.98 -6.16 2.20
CA ALA A 182 -3.77 -4.75 1.94
C ALA A 182 -4.38 -3.86 3.03
N PHE A 183 -3.58 -2.97 3.62
CA PHE A 183 -3.94 -2.09 4.71
C PHE A 183 -3.79 -0.63 4.29
N TYR A 184 -4.90 0.12 4.35
CA TYR A 184 -4.98 1.47 3.79
C TYR A 184 -4.87 2.59 4.83
N ASN A 185 -5.08 2.29 6.10
CA ASN A 185 -5.22 3.31 7.11
C ASN A 185 -4.12 3.27 8.17
N PRO A 186 -3.70 4.46 8.67
CA PRO A 186 -2.75 4.54 9.76
C PRO A 186 -3.33 3.98 11.08
N PRO A 187 -2.48 3.61 12.05
CA PRO A 187 -2.89 2.94 13.30
C PRO A 187 -3.93 3.70 14.14
N TRP A 188 -3.93 5.04 14.08
CA TRP A 188 -4.84 5.90 14.83
C TRP A 188 -6.25 6.00 14.21
N THR A 189 -6.46 5.48 13.00
CA THR A 189 -7.80 5.44 12.40
C THR A 189 -8.71 4.56 13.24
N PRO A 190 -9.90 5.04 13.64
CA PRO A 190 -10.90 4.25 14.36
C PRO A 190 -11.18 2.93 13.61
N TRP A 191 -11.27 1.84 14.35
CA TRP A 191 -11.36 0.49 13.77
C TRP A 191 -12.53 0.32 12.79
N PHE A 192 -13.67 0.93 13.04
CA PHE A 192 -14.87 0.86 12.19
C PHE A 192 -14.76 1.67 10.88
N MET A 193 -13.78 2.58 10.78
CA MET A 193 -13.50 3.38 9.58
C MET A 193 -12.35 2.82 8.75
N ARG A 194 -11.69 1.77 9.24
CA ARG A 194 -10.55 1.19 8.51
C ARG A 194 -11.01 0.48 7.26
N ARG A 195 -10.20 0.62 6.20
CA ARG A 195 -10.28 -0.18 4.99
C ARG A 195 -9.16 -1.21 5.00
N ASN A 196 -9.55 -2.47 4.97
CA ASN A 196 -8.67 -3.60 4.76
C ASN A 196 -9.16 -4.36 3.55
N GLU A 197 -8.27 -5.05 2.86
CA GLU A 197 -8.63 -5.90 1.73
C GLU A 197 -7.85 -7.21 1.80
N VAL A 198 -8.46 -8.28 1.28
CA VAL A 198 -7.80 -9.52 0.88
C VAL A 198 -7.90 -9.59 -0.62
N LEU A 199 -6.80 -9.94 -1.28
CA LEU A 199 -6.74 -10.04 -2.73
C LEU A 199 -6.11 -11.37 -3.12
N PHE A 200 -6.61 -11.97 -4.23
CA PHE A 200 -5.99 -13.11 -4.89
C PHE A 200 -5.70 -12.77 -6.35
N LYS A 201 -4.54 -13.17 -6.82
CA LYS A 201 -4.18 -13.05 -8.23
C LYS A 201 -4.98 -14.06 -9.05
N ILE A 202 -5.64 -13.59 -10.11
CA ILE A 202 -6.39 -14.41 -11.05
C ILE A 202 -5.42 -15.00 -12.07
N VAL A 203 -5.59 -16.28 -12.37
CA VAL A 203 -4.87 -16.97 -13.47
C VAL A 203 -5.64 -16.70 -14.76
N GLU A 204 -4.93 -16.24 -15.80
CA GLU A 204 -5.49 -16.00 -17.14
C GLU A 204 -5.24 -17.19 -18.07
#